data_9f0bf319c0f5d8f6c40252e766a66d94
#
_entry.id   9f0bf319c0f5d8f6c40252e766a66d94
#
_cell.length_a   1.000
_cell.length_b   1.000
_cell.length_c   1.000
_cell.angle_alpha   90.00
_cell.angle_beta   90.00
_cell.angle_gamma   90.00
#
_symmetry.space_group_name_H-M   'P 1'
#
loop_
_entity.id
_entity.type
_entity.pdbx_description
1 polymer ?
#
loop_
_entity_poly.entity_id
_entity_poly.type
_entity_poly.pdbx_seq_one_letter_code
_entity_poly.pdbx_strand_id
1 'polypeptide(L)'
;MFGKVQEVPQNEQTPFYPRSPYGVSKVAAHWIVQNYKESYGLFACCGILFNHESPRRGNNFVTQKIVKGIQNIINEEINHLEMGNLDAKRDWGHAKDYV
;
A
#
# COMPACT_ATOMS: atom_id res chain seq x y z
N MET A 1 -1.73 0.77 7.07
CA MET A 1 -2.26 0.64 8.43
C MET A 1 -1.46 -0.37 9.25
N PHE A 2 -1.23 -1.58 8.77
CA PHE A 2 -0.49 -2.61 9.53
C PHE A 2 0.97 -2.23 9.84
N GLY A 3 1.68 -1.58 8.91
CA GLY A 3 3.03 -1.04 9.15
C GLY A 3 4.03 -2.10 9.62
N LYS A 4 4.43 -2.09 10.89
CA LYS A 4 5.23 -3.17 11.47
C LYS A 4 4.30 -4.34 11.77
N VAL A 5 4.37 -5.38 10.92
CA VAL A 5 3.52 -6.55 11.00
C VAL A 5 3.62 -7.23 12.36
N GLN A 6 2.49 -7.47 13.02
CA GLN A 6 2.43 -8.06 14.35
C GLN A 6 2.19 -9.57 14.30
N GLU A 7 1.60 -10.07 13.21
CA GLU A 7 1.33 -11.49 12.99
C GLU A 7 1.33 -11.83 11.50
N VAL A 8 1.56 -13.10 11.19
CA VAL A 8 1.57 -13.64 9.81
C VAL A 8 0.83 -14.98 9.80
N PRO A 9 -0.17 -15.18 8.93
CA PRO A 9 -0.73 -14.20 7.99
C PRO A 9 -1.51 -13.09 8.71
N GLN A 10 -1.63 -11.92 8.07
CA GLN A 10 -2.50 -10.84 8.53
C GLN A 10 -3.97 -11.14 8.23
N ASN A 11 -4.86 -10.67 9.08
CA ASN A 11 -6.30 -10.75 8.92
C ASN A 11 -6.97 -9.47 9.46
N GLU A 12 -8.29 -9.42 9.49
CA GLU A 12 -9.06 -8.23 9.91
C GLU A 12 -8.93 -7.93 11.41
N GLN A 13 -8.43 -8.87 12.20
CA GLN A 13 -8.19 -8.74 13.65
C GLN A 13 -6.76 -8.33 13.97
N THR A 14 -5.85 -8.40 12.99
CA THR A 14 -4.44 -8.07 13.16
C THR A 14 -4.28 -6.63 13.66
N PRO A 15 -3.56 -6.39 14.76
CA PRO A 15 -3.34 -5.05 15.30
C PRO A 15 -2.65 -4.12 14.31
N PHE A 16 -3.12 -2.89 14.23
CA PHE A 16 -2.45 -1.84 13.45
C PHE A 16 -1.20 -1.33 14.16
N TYR A 17 -0.11 -1.22 13.42
CA TYR A 17 1.14 -0.63 13.90
C TYR A 17 1.74 0.30 12.84
N PRO A 18 1.09 1.45 12.56
CA PRO A 18 1.52 2.34 11.47
C PRO A 18 2.95 2.85 11.69
N ARG A 19 3.70 3.00 10.60
CA ARG A 19 5.11 3.44 10.61
C ARG A 19 5.34 4.73 9.83
N SER A 20 4.26 5.44 9.52
CA SER A 20 4.34 6.74 8.82
C SER A 20 3.15 7.62 9.21
N PRO A 21 3.27 8.97 9.09
CA PRO A 21 2.13 9.87 9.29
C PRO A 21 0.94 9.51 8.39
N TYR A 22 1.19 9.09 7.15
CA TYR A 22 0.15 8.58 6.26
C TYR A 22 -0.54 7.34 6.83
N GLY A 23 0.22 6.36 7.30
CA GLY A 23 -0.33 5.16 7.96
C GLY A 23 -1.17 5.50 9.18
N VAL A 24 -0.71 6.45 10.01
CA VAL A 24 -1.45 6.94 11.18
C VAL A 24 -2.77 7.57 10.76
N SER A 25 -2.78 8.42 9.74
CA SER A 25 -4.02 9.06 9.25
C SER A 25 -5.04 8.03 8.75
N LYS A 26 -4.59 6.94 8.12
CA LYS A 26 -5.45 5.86 7.67
C LYS A 26 -6.03 5.04 8.83
N VAL A 27 -5.26 4.80 9.87
CA VAL A 27 -5.76 4.16 11.10
C VAL A 27 -6.78 5.05 11.81
N ALA A 28 -6.51 6.36 11.90
CA ALA A 28 -7.48 7.31 12.46
C ALA A 28 -8.80 7.30 11.68
N ALA A 29 -8.75 7.34 10.34
CA ALA A 29 -9.94 7.27 9.50
C ALA A 29 -10.73 5.96 9.72
N HIS A 30 -10.05 4.82 9.85
CA HIS A 30 -10.67 3.53 10.17
C HIS A 30 -11.46 3.61 11.49
N TRP A 31 -10.86 4.10 12.55
CA TRP A 31 -11.52 4.19 13.86
C TRP A 31 -12.63 5.23 13.90
N ILE A 32 -12.52 6.32 13.14
CA ILE A 32 -13.62 7.28 12.97
C ILE A 32 -14.84 6.59 12.33
N VAL A 33 -14.64 5.83 11.25
CA VAL A 33 -15.73 5.09 10.61
C VAL A 33 -16.37 4.09 11.57
N GLN A 34 -15.58 3.33 12.32
CA GLN A 34 -16.10 2.40 13.32
C GLN A 34 -16.91 3.12 14.40
N ASN A 35 -16.41 4.24 14.92
CA ASN A 35 -17.12 5.03 15.93
C ASN A 35 -18.49 5.52 15.40
N TYR A 36 -18.53 6.07 14.18
CA TYR A 36 -19.78 6.55 13.59
C TYR A 36 -20.77 5.39 13.29
N LYS A 37 -20.27 4.25 12.85
CA LYS A 37 -21.09 3.05 12.66
C LYS A 37 -21.75 2.63 13.97
N GLU A 38 -20.99 2.56 15.07
CA GLU A 38 -21.50 2.14 16.38
C GLU A 38 -22.42 3.19 17.01
N SER A 39 -22.05 4.46 16.94
CA SER A 39 -22.79 5.55 17.59
C SER A 39 -24.09 5.93 16.88
N TYR A 40 -24.13 5.81 15.56
CA TYR A 40 -25.27 6.28 14.75
C TYR A 40 -25.94 5.19 13.93
N GLY A 41 -25.51 3.94 14.04
CA GLY A 41 -26.05 2.82 13.29
C GLY A 41 -25.85 2.92 11.79
N LEU A 42 -24.80 3.61 11.32
CA LEU A 42 -24.53 3.80 9.90
C LEU A 42 -24.10 2.49 9.24
N PHE A 43 -24.65 2.18 8.07
CA PHE A 43 -24.13 1.12 7.23
C PHE A 43 -22.83 1.58 6.55
N ALA A 44 -21.70 1.29 7.18
CA ALA A 44 -20.39 1.67 6.71
C ALA A 44 -19.40 0.52 6.86
N CYS A 45 -18.56 0.31 5.85
CA CYS A 45 -17.50 -0.69 5.85
C CYS A 45 -16.16 -0.04 5.50
N CYS A 46 -15.09 -0.54 6.12
CA CYS A 46 -13.73 -0.12 5.82
C CYS A 46 -13.07 -1.14 4.91
N GLY A 47 -12.68 -0.74 3.70
CA GLY A 47 -11.82 -1.55 2.84
C GLY A 47 -10.38 -1.49 3.33
N ILE A 48 -9.73 -2.64 3.50
CA ILE A 48 -8.30 -2.73 3.79
C ILE A 48 -7.56 -2.96 2.48
N LEU A 49 -7.06 -1.88 1.90
CA LEU A 49 -6.47 -1.88 0.58
C LEU A 49 -4.95 -1.93 0.67
N PHE A 50 -4.34 -2.97 0.10
CA PHE A 50 -2.90 -3.07 -0.11
C PHE A 50 -2.48 -2.31 -1.37
N ASN A 51 -1.36 -2.66 -2.01
CA ASN A 51 -0.85 -1.89 -3.14
C ASN A 51 -1.61 -2.23 -4.43
N HIS A 52 -2.26 -1.24 -5.01
CA HIS A 52 -2.95 -1.34 -6.29
C HIS A 52 -2.06 -0.74 -7.37
N GLU A 53 -1.64 -1.56 -8.31
CA GLU A 53 -0.70 -1.19 -9.35
C GLU A 53 -1.37 -1.16 -10.73
N SER A 54 -0.87 -0.29 -11.61
CA SER A 54 -1.32 -0.19 -12.99
C SER A 54 -0.36 0.66 -13.81
N PRO A 55 -0.49 0.73 -15.15
CA PRO A 55 0.25 1.68 -15.97
C PRO A 55 0.06 3.15 -15.57
N ARG A 56 -1.01 3.46 -14.84
CA ARG A 56 -1.31 4.81 -14.33
C ARG A 56 -0.68 5.10 -12.97
N ARG A 57 0.06 4.17 -12.38
CA ARG A 57 0.72 4.37 -11.10
C ARG A 57 1.74 5.51 -11.20
N GLY A 58 1.83 6.36 -10.19
CA GLY A 58 2.77 7.48 -10.19
C GLY A 58 4.24 7.03 -10.23
N ASN A 59 5.09 7.85 -10.85
CA ASN A 59 6.50 7.53 -11.11
C ASN A 59 7.36 7.33 -9.85
N ASN A 60 6.93 7.86 -8.73
CA ASN A 60 7.59 7.72 -7.43
C ASN A 60 7.32 6.38 -6.74
N PHE A 61 6.42 5.56 -7.30
CA PHE A 61 6.16 4.23 -6.77
C PHE A 61 7.08 3.18 -7.38
N VAL A 62 7.42 2.18 -6.57
CA VAL A 62 8.46 1.19 -6.89
C VAL A 62 8.22 0.45 -8.21
N THR A 63 6.99 0.07 -8.52
CA THR A 63 6.65 -0.64 -9.76
C THR A 63 6.93 0.20 -10.99
N GLN A 64 6.52 1.47 -11.01
CA GLN A 64 6.83 2.40 -12.11
C GLN A 64 8.33 2.73 -12.16
N LYS A 65 8.97 2.86 -11.01
CA LYS A 65 10.43 3.07 -10.95
C LYS A 65 11.18 1.91 -11.60
N ILE A 66 10.76 0.67 -11.33
CA ILE A 66 11.36 -0.54 -11.92
C ILE A 66 11.15 -0.55 -13.45
N VAL A 67 9.91 -0.38 -13.92
CA VAL A 67 9.59 -0.42 -15.36
C VAL A 67 10.39 0.64 -16.13
N LYS A 68 10.40 1.88 -15.63
CA LYS A 68 11.18 2.96 -16.26
C LYS A 68 12.69 2.75 -16.17
N GLY A 69 13.16 2.24 -15.04
CA GLY A 69 14.58 1.92 -14.89
C GLY A 69 15.04 0.84 -15.86
N ILE A 70 14.26 -0.21 -16.07
CA ILE A 70 14.54 -1.24 -17.07
C ILE A 70 14.55 -0.63 -18.47
N GLN A 71 13.58 0.22 -18.80
CA GLN A 71 13.55 0.90 -20.09
C GLN A 71 14.79 1.75 -20.33
N ASN A 72 15.22 2.51 -19.32
CA ASN A 72 16.43 3.35 -19.40
C ASN A 72 17.72 2.50 -19.55
N ILE A 73 17.77 1.33 -18.92
CA ILE A 73 18.87 0.37 -19.11
C ILE A 73 18.89 -0.16 -20.56
N ILE A 74 17.73 -0.54 -21.09
CA ILE A 74 17.61 -1.02 -22.48
C ILE A 74 18.03 0.07 -23.48
N ASN A 75 17.71 1.32 -23.19
CA ASN A 75 18.09 2.47 -24.01
C ASN A 75 19.55 2.93 -23.79
N GLU A 76 20.30 2.22 -22.95
CA GLU A 76 21.70 2.57 -22.61
C GLU A 76 21.87 3.95 -21.93
N GLU A 77 20.78 4.50 -21.36
CA GLU A 77 20.78 5.77 -20.64
C GLU A 77 21.39 5.64 -19.23
N ILE A 78 21.19 4.47 -18.60
CA ILE A 78 21.79 4.10 -17.31
C ILE A 78 22.25 2.64 -17.39
N ASN A 79 23.21 2.27 -16.55
CA ASN A 79 23.75 0.90 -16.49
C ASN A 79 23.23 0.08 -15.30
N HIS A 80 22.57 0.71 -14.34
CA HIS A 80 21.95 0.05 -13.18
C HIS A 80 20.80 0.89 -12.63
N LEU A 81 19.94 0.25 -11.87
CA LEU A 81 18.81 0.87 -11.17
C LEU A 81 19.10 0.88 -9.66
N GLU A 82 19.18 2.07 -9.08
CA GLU A 82 19.29 2.23 -7.63
C GLU A 82 17.92 1.98 -6.97
N MET A 83 17.90 1.03 -6.06
CA MET A 83 16.73 0.66 -5.26
C MET A 83 17.01 0.89 -3.77
N GLY A 84 15.96 1.07 -2.99
CA GLY A 84 16.05 1.10 -1.54
C GLY A 84 16.17 -0.31 -0.94
N ASN A 85 15.39 -0.58 0.11
CA ASN A 85 15.40 -1.89 0.76
C ASN A 85 14.83 -2.98 -0.17
N LEU A 86 15.68 -3.89 -0.65
CA LEU A 86 15.31 -4.99 -1.54
C LEU A 86 14.56 -6.12 -0.83
N ASP A 87 14.69 -6.23 0.50
CA ASP A 87 14.03 -7.25 1.31
C ASP A 87 12.61 -6.87 1.74
N ALA A 88 12.17 -5.67 1.37
CA ALA A 88 10.84 -5.18 1.73
C ALA A 88 9.74 -6.00 1.04
N LYS A 89 8.95 -6.69 1.83
CA LYS A 89 7.79 -7.46 1.35
C LYS A 89 6.58 -6.54 1.18
N ARG A 90 5.86 -6.73 0.07
CA ARG A 90 4.63 -5.99 -0.27
C ARG A 90 3.64 -6.93 -0.93
N ASP A 91 2.36 -6.64 -0.75
CA ASP A 91 1.27 -7.29 -1.47
C ASP A 91 0.85 -6.38 -2.63
N TRP A 92 1.13 -6.82 -3.86
CA TRP A 92 0.80 -6.09 -5.07
C TRP A 92 -0.28 -6.81 -5.87
N GLY A 93 -1.29 -6.07 -6.27
CA GLY A 93 -2.30 -6.55 -7.21
C GLY A 93 -2.59 -5.51 -8.28
N HIS A 94 -3.11 -5.94 -9.42
CA HIS A 94 -3.50 -5.03 -10.48
C HIS A 94 -4.83 -4.37 -10.13
N ALA A 95 -4.92 -3.05 -10.31
CA ALA A 95 -6.12 -2.28 -9.92
C ALA A 95 -7.43 -2.81 -10.55
N LYS A 96 -7.37 -3.37 -11.78
CA LYS A 96 -8.54 -3.98 -12.44
C LYS A 96 -9.08 -5.23 -11.74
N ASP A 97 -8.27 -5.90 -10.92
CA ASP A 97 -8.68 -7.11 -10.22
C ASP A 97 -9.48 -6.81 -8.95
N TYR A 98 -9.51 -5.54 -8.55
CA TYR A 98 -10.19 -5.07 -7.33
C TYR A 98 -11.46 -4.26 -7.60
N VAL A 99 -11.73 -3.84 -8.84
CA VAL A 99 -12.88 -3.02 -9.23
C VAL A 99 -13.89 -3.77 -10.09
#